data_e728645b1fce73f784dc9eedfde42684
#
_entry.id   e728645b1fce73f784dc9eedfde42684
#
_cell.length_a   1.000
_cell.length_b   1.000
_cell.length_c   1.000
_cell.angle_alpha   90.00
_cell.angle_beta   90.00
_cell.angle_gamma   90.00
#
_symmetry.space_group_name_H-M   'P 1'
#
loop_
_entity.id
_entity.type
_entity.pdbx_description
1 polymer ?
#
loop_
_entity_poly.entity_id
_entity_poly.type
_entity_poly.pdbx_seq_one_letter_code
_entity_poly.pdbx_strand_id
1 'polypeptide(L)'
;MPFKPLKLSVIAMVILYAVLMIPVTSWLNLLSMLFVRNAFESSQSELTQNALWVNMIVMAVIPPICEEFTFRGLYYNGYRQRGVWCAILGSALAFGLMHMNFNQFCYAFVAGIALGILLEATGSIFATMTAHFVVNGWSTAL
;
A
#
# COMPACT_ATOMS: atom_id res chain seq x y z
N MET A 1 -10.41 -13.03 -10.06
CA MET A 1 -9.97 -12.15 -8.97
C MET A 1 -10.07 -12.90 -7.65
N PRO A 2 -9.08 -12.82 -6.76
CA PRO A 2 -9.07 -13.58 -5.51
C PRO A 2 -9.87 -12.86 -4.40
N PHE A 3 -11.18 -12.93 -4.46
CA PHE A 3 -12.09 -12.43 -3.41
C PHE A 3 -12.39 -13.52 -2.38
N LYS A 4 -11.35 -14.08 -1.76
CA LYS A 4 -11.55 -15.08 -0.71
C LYS A 4 -11.70 -14.40 0.65
N PRO A 5 -12.74 -14.72 1.45
CA PRO A 5 -12.87 -14.20 2.79
C PRO A 5 -11.71 -14.71 3.66
N LEU A 6 -11.26 -13.86 4.59
CA LEU A 6 -10.15 -14.17 5.49
C LEU A 6 -10.67 -14.81 6.78
N LYS A 7 -9.97 -15.82 7.28
CA LYS A 7 -10.17 -16.31 8.64
C LYS A 7 -9.60 -15.31 9.63
N LEU A 8 -10.15 -15.25 10.85
CA LEU A 8 -9.71 -14.30 11.89
C LEU A 8 -8.21 -14.43 12.22
N SER A 9 -7.69 -15.66 12.24
CA SER A 9 -6.25 -15.89 12.45
C SER A 9 -5.39 -15.29 11.33
N VAL A 10 -5.86 -15.35 10.08
CA VAL A 10 -5.15 -14.76 8.94
C VAL A 10 -5.20 -13.24 9.03
N ILE A 11 -6.33 -12.65 9.45
CA ILE A 11 -6.44 -11.20 9.66
C ILE A 11 -5.41 -10.72 10.70
N ALA A 12 -5.26 -11.43 11.82
CA ALA A 12 -4.26 -11.11 12.84
C ALA A 12 -2.82 -11.15 12.28
N MET A 13 -2.50 -12.17 11.47
CA MET A 13 -1.20 -12.28 10.80
C MET A 13 -0.98 -11.15 9.79
N VAL A 14 -2.01 -10.77 9.04
CA VAL A 14 -1.97 -9.67 8.06
C VAL A 14 -1.73 -8.33 8.77
N ILE A 15 -2.39 -8.09 9.89
CA ILE A 15 -2.16 -6.88 10.70
C ILE A 15 -0.72 -6.86 11.22
N LEU A 16 -0.22 -7.97 11.77
CA LEU A 16 1.17 -8.06 12.21
C LEU A 16 2.15 -7.81 11.05
N TYR A 17 1.90 -8.39 9.89
CA TYR A 17 2.68 -8.15 8.68
C TYR A 17 2.69 -6.67 8.30
N ALA A 18 1.53 -6.01 8.31
CA ALA A 18 1.40 -4.59 8.01
C ALA A 18 2.16 -3.71 9.01
N VAL A 19 2.06 -4.02 10.31
CA VAL A 19 2.81 -3.31 11.37
C VAL A 19 4.32 -3.43 11.15
N LEU A 20 4.81 -4.61 10.71
CA LEU A 20 6.23 -4.79 10.38
C LEU A 20 6.66 -4.06 9.09
N MET A 21 5.74 -3.76 8.19
CA MET A 21 6.02 -2.92 7.01
C MET A 21 6.22 -1.44 7.36
N ILE A 22 5.56 -0.93 8.41
CA ILE A 22 5.59 0.49 8.79
C ILE A 22 7.03 1.01 8.96
N PRO A 23 7.91 0.40 9.78
CA PRO A 23 9.28 0.89 9.92
C PRO A 23 10.07 0.85 8.62
N VAL A 24 9.82 -0.13 7.74
CA VAL A 24 10.52 -0.25 6.45
C VAL A 24 10.11 0.90 5.52
N THR A 25 8.81 1.15 5.38
CA THR A 25 8.31 2.24 4.53
C THR A 25 8.68 3.61 5.10
N SER A 26 8.64 3.80 6.42
CA SER A 26 9.06 5.03 7.08
C SER A 26 10.56 5.30 6.89
N TRP A 27 11.40 4.27 7.01
CA TRP A 27 12.85 4.41 6.78
C TRP A 27 13.15 4.76 5.33
N LEU A 28 12.48 4.12 4.36
CA LEU A 28 12.63 4.45 2.94
C LEU A 28 12.16 5.87 2.62
N ASN A 29 11.08 6.34 3.25
CA ASN A 29 10.63 7.72 3.14
C ASN A 29 11.72 8.69 3.63
N LEU A 30 12.24 8.48 4.83
CA LEU A 30 13.32 9.31 5.41
C LEU A 30 14.57 9.30 4.52
N LEU A 31 14.97 8.13 4.02
CA LEU A 31 16.14 8.01 3.16
C LEU A 31 15.95 8.77 1.84
N SER A 32 14.76 8.66 1.21
CA SER A 32 14.49 9.35 -0.05
C SER A 32 14.37 10.88 0.13
N MET A 33 13.95 11.35 1.31
CA MET A 33 13.92 12.78 1.64
C MET A 33 15.32 13.43 1.67
N LEU A 34 16.39 12.67 1.81
CA LEU A 34 17.76 13.19 1.67
C LEU A 34 18.06 13.68 0.25
N PHE A 35 17.34 13.17 -0.75
CA PHE A 35 17.58 13.48 -2.16
C PHE A 35 16.47 14.33 -2.78
N VAL A 36 15.23 14.17 -2.33
CA VAL A 36 14.06 14.84 -2.92
C VAL A 36 13.06 15.21 -1.83
N ARG A 37 12.56 16.45 -1.87
CA ARG A 37 11.50 16.90 -0.94
C ARG A 37 10.21 16.08 -1.16
N ASN A 38 9.55 15.73 -0.07
CA ASN A 38 8.26 15.08 -0.14
C ASN A 38 7.17 16.13 -0.48
N ALA A 39 6.72 16.12 -1.73
CA ALA A 39 5.65 17.04 -2.16
C ALA A 39 4.32 16.78 -1.45
N PHE A 40 4.12 15.56 -0.92
CA PHE A 40 2.91 15.21 -0.18
C PHE A 40 2.82 15.88 1.21
N GLU A 41 3.96 16.12 1.88
CA GLU A 41 3.98 16.81 3.18
C GLU A 41 3.38 18.21 3.12
N SER A 42 3.60 18.93 2.02
CA SER A 42 3.01 20.27 1.85
C SER A 42 1.48 20.23 1.71
N SER A 43 0.95 19.18 1.10
CA SER A 43 -0.50 18.97 0.96
C SER A 43 -1.13 18.41 2.24
N GLN A 44 -0.37 17.67 3.03
CA GLN A 44 -0.84 17.06 4.28
C GLN A 44 -1.18 18.12 5.34
N SER A 45 -0.48 19.25 5.37
CA SER A 45 -0.78 20.36 6.28
C SER A 45 -2.18 20.98 6.06
N GLU A 46 -2.69 20.95 4.84
CA GLU A 46 -4.06 21.37 4.54
C GLU A 46 -5.10 20.34 4.97
N LEU A 47 -4.76 19.06 4.82
CA LEU A 47 -5.64 17.94 5.20
C LEU A 47 -5.80 17.82 6.73
N THR A 48 -4.78 18.17 7.52
CA THR A 48 -4.84 18.14 8.99
C THR A 48 -5.85 19.14 9.58
N GLN A 49 -6.36 20.06 8.80
CA GLN A 49 -7.47 20.94 9.21
C GLN A 49 -8.83 20.21 9.28
N ASN A 50 -8.96 19.07 8.67
CA ASN A 50 -10.17 18.27 8.71
C ASN A 50 -10.25 17.42 9.98
N ALA A 51 -11.46 17.01 10.35
CA ALA A 51 -11.65 16.06 11.44
C ALA A 51 -10.96 14.72 11.12
N LEU A 52 -10.32 14.10 12.12
CA LEU A 52 -9.55 12.86 11.96
C LEU A 52 -10.32 11.75 11.23
N TRP A 53 -11.61 11.57 11.54
CA TRP A 53 -12.43 10.55 10.88
C TRP A 53 -12.59 10.78 9.36
N VAL A 54 -12.62 12.05 8.92
CA VAL A 54 -12.65 12.40 7.48
C VAL A 54 -11.34 11.98 6.83
N ASN A 55 -10.21 12.35 7.44
CA ASN A 55 -8.89 11.98 6.95
C ASN A 55 -8.71 10.46 6.91
N MET A 56 -9.19 9.74 7.93
CA MET A 56 -9.15 8.26 7.94
C MET A 56 -9.94 7.66 6.78
N ILE A 57 -11.12 8.18 6.45
CA ILE A 57 -11.89 7.69 5.30
C ILE A 57 -11.15 7.99 4.00
N VAL A 58 -10.73 9.24 3.79
CA VAL A 58 -10.16 9.71 2.52
C VAL A 58 -8.77 9.17 2.27
N MET A 59 -7.94 9.01 3.31
CA MET A 59 -6.54 8.64 3.17
C MET A 59 -6.26 7.17 3.49
N ALA A 60 -7.03 6.56 4.39
CA ALA A 60 -6.76 5.21 4.85
C ALA A 60 -7.76 4.15 4.38
N VAL A 61 -9.00 4.52 4.03
CA VAL A 61 -10.02 3.55 3.59
C VAL A 61 -10.17 3.54 2.07
N ILE A 62 -10.44 4.70 1.47
CA ILE A 62 -10.72 4.79 0.02
C ILE A 62 -9.52 4.38 -0.82
N PRO A 63 -8.28 4.91 -0.59
CA PRO A 63 -7.15 4.56 -1.43
C PRO A 63 -6.83 3.05 -1.42
N PRO A 64 -6.71 2.35 -0.26
CA PRO A 64 -6.48 0.92 -0.26
C PRO A 64 -7.50 0.10 -1.05
N ILE A 65 -8.79 0.48 -1.00
CA ILE A 65 -9.82 -0.23 -1.78
C ILE A 65 -9.59 -0.03 -3.28
N CYS A 66 -9.48 1.22 -3.73
CA CYS A 66 -9.34 1.56 -5.14
C CYS A 66 -8.00 1.07 -5.72
N GLU A 67 -6.92 1.27 -4.98
CA GLU A 67 -5.57 0.94 -5.42
C GLU A 67 -5.34 -0.57 -5.44
N GLU A 68 -5.75 -1.30 -4.40
CA GLU A 68 -5.60 -2.75 -4.40
C GLU A 68 -6.47 -3.40 -5.49
N PHE A 69 -7.68 -2.91 -5.70
CA PHE A 69 -8.51 -3.38 -6.80
C PHE A 69 -7.82 -3.17 -8.15
N THR A 70 -7.22 -2.01 -8.36
CA THR A 70 -6.53 -1.66 -9.60
C THR A 70 -5.23 -2.47 -9.74
N PHE A 71 -4.32 -2.39 -8.77
CA PHE A 71 -2.97 -2.94 -8.92
C PHE A 71 -2.89 -4.44 -8.63
N ARG A 72 -3.67 -4.98 -7.68
CA ARG A 72 -3.71 -6.43 -7.36
C ARG A 72 -4.86 -7.13 -8.05
N GLY A 73 -5.96 -6.42 -8.28
CA GLY A 73 -7.09 -6.95 -9.04
C GLY A 73 -6.82 -7.01 -10.54
N LEU A 74 -6.39 -5.93 -11.19
CA LEU A 74 -6.24 -5.84 -12.65
C LEU A 74 -4.79 -6.06 -13.10
N TYR A 75 -3.87 -5.19 -12.72
CA TYR A 75 -2.48 -5.24 -13.21
C TYR A 75 -1.79 -6.54 -12.84
N TYR A 76 -1.85 -6.94 -11.57
CA TYR A 76 -1.25 -8.19 -11.11
C TYR A 76 -1.76 -9.39 -11.91
N ASN A 77 -3.08 -9.54 -12.06
CA ASN A 77 -3.65 -10.66 -12.83
C ASN A 77 -3.28 -10.61 -14.31
N GLY A 78 -3.17 -9.42 -14.91
CA GLY A 78 -2.70 -9.26 -16.29
C GLY A 78 -1.27 -9.77 -16.48
N TYR A 79 -0.37 -9.46 -15.55
CA TYR A 79 1.03 -9.92 -15.59
C TYR A 79 1.23 -11.36 -15.09
N ARG A 80 0.29 -11.91 -14.31
CA ARG A 80 0.41 -13.24 -13.68
C ARG A 80 0.63 -14.37 -14.67
N GLN A 81 0.13 -14.21 -15.90
CA GLN A 81 0.35 -15.19 -16.98
C GLN A 81 1.82 -15.30 -17.41
N ARG A 82 2.63 -14.28 -17.13
CA ARG A 82 4.08 -14.25 -17.42
C ARG A 82 4.93 -14.69 -16.24
N GLY A 83 4.31 -15.08 -15.13
CA GLY A 83 4.95 -15.57 -13.92
C GLY A 83 4.72 -14.69 -12.70
N VAL A 84 4.90 -15.28 -11.52
CA VAL A 84 4.64 -14.64 -10.21
C VAL A 84 5.46 -13.37 -10.03
N TRP A 85 6.75 -13.44 -10.27
CA TRP A 85 7.65 -12.30 -10.10
C TRP A 85 7.38 -11.17 -11.10
N CYS A 86 6.99 -11.51 -12.33
CA CYS A 86 6.58 -10.50 -13.31
C CYS A 86 5.31 -9.78 -12.83
N ALA A 87 4.36 -10.49 -12.23
CA ALA A 87 3.15 -9.90 -11.68
C ALA A 87 3.45 -9.02 -10.46
N ILE A 88 4.26 -9.50 -9.51
CA ILE A 88 4.64 -8.74 -8.31
C ILE A 88 5.37 -7.46 -8.71
N LEU A 89 6.45 -7.59 -9.47
CA LEU A 89 7.30 -6.43 -9.82
C LEU A 89 6.60 -5.46 -10.77
N GLY A 90 5.86 -5.96 -11.77
CA GLY A 90 5.13 -5.13 -12.72
C GLY A 90 4.00 -4.34 -12.05
N SER A 91 3.21 -4.98 -11.19
CA SER A 91 2.16 -4.28 -10.45
C SER A 91 2.71 -3.32 -9.39
N ALA A 92 3.81 -3.67 -8.73
CA ALA A 92 4.48 -2.80 -7.78
C ALA A 92 5.10 -1.57 -8.45
N LEU A 93 5.71 -1.74 -9.64
CA LEU A 93 6.25 -0.64 -10.42
C LEU A 93 5.14 0.33 -10.85
N ALA A 94 4.04 -0.19 -11.39
CA ALA A 94 2.89 0.63 -11.76
C ALA A 94 2.30 1.36 -10.54
N PHE A 95 2.20 0.69 -9.39
CA PHE A 95 1.74 1.26 -8.12
C PHE A 95 2.65 2.41 -7.65
N GLY A 96 3.96 2.22 -7.66
CA GLY A 96 4.90 3.27 -7.29
C GLY A 96 4.84 4.47 -8.23
N LEU A 97 4.80 4.23 -9.56
CA LEU A 97 4.77 5.29 -10.57
C LEU A 97 3.48 6.12 -10.53
N MET A 98 2.35 5.53 -10.13
CA MET A 98 1.07 6.24 -10.01
C MET A 98 1.17 7.45 -9.08
N HIS A 99 2.02 7.40 -8.07
CA HIS A 99 2.16 8.49 -7.10
C HIS A 99 2.81 9.75 -7.69
N MET A 100 3.45 9.66 -8.86
CA MET A 100 4.08 10.78 -9.59
C MET A 100 5.04 11.64 -8.74
N ASN A 101 5.55 11.07 -7.67
CA ASN A 101 6.45 11.69 -6.71
C ASN A 101 7.58 10.70 -6.40
N PHE A 102 8.82 11.09 -6.65
CA PHE A 102 9.98 10.21 -6.50
C PHE A 102 10.18 9.74 -5.05
N ASN A 103 9.91 10.61 -4.08
CA ASN A 103 9.97 10.23 -2.67
C ASN A 103 8.94 9.13 -2.36
N GLN A 104 7.69 9.30 -2.79
CA GLN A 104 6.64 8.31 -2.61
C GLN A 104 6.91 7.04 -3.41
N PHE A 105 7.46 7.15 -4.62
CA PHE A 105 7.80 6.01 -5.45
C PHE A 105 8.66 5.00 -4.71
N CYS A 106 9.69 5.45 -3.98
CA CYS A 106 10.64 4.56 -3.31
C CYS A 106 9.94 3.63 -2.30
N TYR A 107 9.16 4.17 -1.39
CA TYR A 107 8.49 3.35 -0.40
C TYR A 107 7.22 2.66 -0.94
N ALA A 108 6.49 3.28 -1.88
CA ALA A 108 5.32 2.67 -2.50
C ALA A 108 5.70 1.45 -3.36
N PHE A 109 6.81 1.50 -4.09
CA PHE A 109 7.30 0.37 -4.86
C PHE A 109 7.62 -0.82 -3.96
N VAL A 110 8.35 -0.60 -2.86
CA VAL A 110 8.68 -1.67 -1.89
C VAL A 110 7.43 -2.19 -1.19
N ALA A 111 6.52 -1.30 -0.77
CA ALA A 111 5.22 -1.69 -0.24
C ALA A 111 4.42 -2.49 -1.27
N GLY A 112 4.49 -2.09 -2.54
CA GLY A 112 3.86 -2.79 -3.66
C GLY A 112 4.34 -4.23 -3.82
N ILE A 113 5.64 -4.46 -3.68
CA ILE A 113 6.21 -5.81 -3.69
C ILE A 113 5.70 -6.62 -2.49
N ALA A 114 5.75 -6.05 -1.29
CA ALA A 114 5.29 -6.72 -0.08
C ALA A 114 3.80 -7.10 -0.15
N LEU A 115 2.94 -6.20 -0.65
CA LEU A 115 1.53 -6.50 -0.88
C LEU A 115 1.31 -7.56 -1.97
N GLY A 116 2.14 -7.59 -3.01
CA GLY A 116 2.11 -8.64 -4.03
C GLY A 116 2.47 -10.01 -3.47
N ILE A 117 3.49 -10.08 -2.60
CA ILE A 117 3.87 -11.31 -1.88
C ILE A 117 2.72 -11.75 -0.94
N LEU A 118 2.11 -10.80 -0.23
CA LEU A 118 0.97 -11.08 0.64
C LEU A 118 -0.23 -11.64 -0.13
N LEU A 119 -0.48 -11.12 -1.34
CA LEU A 119 -1.51 -11.63 -2.23
C LEU A 119 -1.25 -13.10 -2.62
N GLU A 120 -0.01 -13.43 -3.00
CA GLU A 120 0.36 -14.82 -3.32
C GLU A 120 0.23 -15.76 -2.11
N ALA A 121 0.65 -15.30 -0.94
CA ALA A 121 0.61 -16.10 0.28
C ALA A 121 -0.82 -16.37 0.76
N THR A 122 -1.72 -15.39 0.62
CA THR A 122 -3.09 -15.51 1.15
C THR A 122 -4.13 -15.88 0.09
N GLY A 123 -3.83 -15.60 -1.17
CA GLY A 123 -4.79 -15.74 -2.27
C GLY A 123 -6.00 -14.81 -2.14
N SER A 124 -5.90 -13.72 -1.38
CA SER A 124 -7.02 -12.82 -1.10
C SER A 124 -6.64 -11.35 -1.19
N ILE A 125 -7.37 -10.61 -2.01
CA ILE A 125 -7.23 -9.16 -2.13
C ILE A 125 -7.63 -8.43 -0.83
N PHE A 126 -8.51 -9.04 -0.02
CA PHE A 126 -8.88 -8.47 1.28
C PHE A 126 -7.70 -8.43 2.25
N ALA A 127 -6.74 -9.35 2.11
CA ALA A 127 -5.51 -9.32 2.91
C ALA A 127 -4.65 -8.11 2.55
N THR A 128 -4.48 -7.82 1.26
CA THR A 128 -3.71 -6.66 0.82
C THR A 128 -4.42 -5.35 1.14
N MET A 129 -5.74 -5.26 0.98
CA MET A 129 -6.54 -4.10 1.41
C MET A 129 -6.40 -3.87 2.92
N THR A 130 -6.47 -4.93 3.74
CA THR A 130 -6.32 -4.82 5.20
C THR A 130 -4.91 -4.33 5.58
N ALA A 131 -3.86 -4.91 5.00
CA ALA A 131 -2.49 -4.49 5.27
C ALA A 131 -2.24 -3.04 4.85
N HIS A 132 -2.72 -2.67 3.67
CA HIS A 132 -2.60 -1.31 3.15
C HIS A 132 -3.37 -0.30 4.01
N PHE A 133 -4.60 -0.64 4.43
CA PHE A 133 -5.37 0.17 5.38
C PHE A 133 -4.61 0.41 6.70
N VAL A 134 -3.95 -0.61 7.25
CA VAL A 134 -3.18 -0.47 8.49
C VAL A 134 -2.00 0.49 8.29
N VAL A 135 -1.26 0.37 7.19
CA VAL A 135 -0.11 1.25 6.89
C VAL A 135 -0.57 2.70 6.70
N ASN A 136 -1.60 2.92 5.87
CA ASN A 136 -2.13 4.26 5.62
C ASN A 136 -2.80 4.86 6.87
N GLY A 137 -3.53 4.04 7.63
CA GLY A 137 -4.15 4.46 8.88
C GLY A 137 -3.14 4.90 9.92
N TRP A 138 -2.03 4.19 10.04
CA TRP A 138 -0.92 4.61 10.90
C TRP A 138 -0.37 5.98 10.48
N SER A 139 -0.08 6.15 9.19
CA SER A 139 0.45 7.42 8.65
C SER A 139 -0.53 8.59 8.78
N THR A 140 -1.84 8.32 8.76
CA THR A 140 -2.89 9.35 8.88
C THR A 140 -3.14 9.74 10.33
N ALA A 141 -2.87 8.84 11.29
CA ALA A 141 -3.12 9.05 12.72
C ALA A 141 -1.97 9.80 13.45
N LEU A 142 -0.80 9.93 12.82
CA LEU A 142 0.38 10.66 13.36
C LEU A 142 0.41 12.11 12.92
#